data_8f097ed37948a9ad161174f2c5194139
#
_entry.id   8f097ed37948a9ad161174f2c5194139
#
_cell.length_a   1.000
_cell.length_b   1.000
_cell.length_c   1.000
_cell.angle_alpha   90.00
_cell.angle_beta   90.00
_cell.angle_gamma   90.00
#
_symmetry.space_group_name_H-M   'P 1'
#
loop_
_entity.id
_entity.type
_entity.pdbx_description
1 polymer ?
#
loop_
_entity_poly.entity_id
_entity_poly.type
_entity_poly.pdbx_seq_one_letter_code
_entity_poly.pdbx_strand_id
1 'polypeptide(L)'
;MFNPAISKLTAPPVSVVQDWRASYHGRLGELIDMSQAVPGYAAHPEMTAALECAAADPESARYGRVEGDLELRDAYAAHLGAFYNASPVAEEILITSGCNQAFVAAVLAVAGHGDEILMTRPCYFNHESALGMLGVGIGYVDCHAANGMLPEIADIEAAIGANTRAVAIVSPNNPCGSIYPPELLDEIFSLCKARGIWLILDETYRDFLPEADARPHGLLARDGWQDTLVQLYSFSKSYCMPGHRLGAVTAGSAFVDELAKIIDNIQICAPRTPQIAVTPMLASLAGWREENRQRIAARSTLFSDVMAGLDGWELLSTGAYFGYVRHPFGGTASIEVAKRMAREAGVLTIPGTFFGDGQEDFLRFAFANAGRDVIAGLPERLAVLDG
;
A
#
# COMPACT_ATOMS: atom_id res chain seq x y z
N MET A 1 21.23 20.85 16.22
CA MET A 1 19.80 21.19 15.96
C MET A 1 19.38 20.37 14.74
N PHE A 2 18.29 19.62 14.85
CA PHE A 2 17.78 18.80 13.73
C PHE A 2 16.89 19.62 12.79
N ASN A 3 16.68 19.11 11.58
CA ASN A 3 15.72 19.68 10.64
C ASN A 3 14.30 19.67 11.25
N PRO A 4 13.60 20.83 11.36
CA PRO A 4 12.27 20.91 11.95
C PRO A 4 11.23 20.05 11.23
N ALA A 5 11.34 19.86 9.92
CA ALA A 5 10.45 18.99 9.15
C ALA A 5 10.53 17.53 9.64
N ILE A 6 11.74 17.04 9.94
CA ILE A 6 11.95 15.68 10.45
C ILE A 6 11.51 15.57 11.91
N SER A 7 11.80 16.60 12.74
CA SER A 7 11.46 16.57 14.17
C SER A 7 9.95 16.59 14.45
N LYS A 8 9.14 16.96 13.48
CA LYS A 8 7.67 16.97 13.56
C LYS A 8 7.03 15.64 13.15
N LEU A 9 7.78 14.77 12.48
CA LEU A 9 7.26 13.47 12.07
C LEU A 9 6.98 12.59 13.28
N THR A 10 5.91 11.82 13.19
CA THR A 10 5.60 10.80 14.21
C THR A 10 6.62 9.67 14.16
N ALA A 11 6.83 9.01 15.30
CA ALA A 11 7.62 7.78 15.33
C ALA A 11 6.99 6.71 14.41
N PRO A 12 7.80 5.80 13.79
CA PRO A 12 7.27 4.79 12.89
C PRO A 12 6.18 3.93 13.54
N PRO A 13 4.90 3.99 13.08
CA PRO A 13 3.76 3.40 13.77
C PRO A 13 3.91 1.89 14.02
N VAL A 14 4.44 1.15 13.04
CA VAL A 14 4.64 -0.30 13.19
C VAL A 14 5.64 -0.61 14.30
N SER A 15 6.74 0.14 14.40
CA SER A 15 7.75 -0.04 15.47
C SER A 15 7.15 0.23 16.84
N VAL A 16 6.39 1.32 16.98
CA VAL A 16 5.69 1.68 18.23
C VAL A 16 4.76 0.54 18.68
N VAL A 17 3.98 -0.02 17.76
CA VAL A 17 3.06 -1.12 18.07
C VAL A 17 3.82 -2.41 18.40
N GLN A 18 4.92 -2.70 17.72
CA GLN A 18 5.75 -3.88 18.01
C GLN A 18 6.36 -3.82 19.43
N ASP A 19 6.68 -2.65 19.95
CA ASP A 19 7.19 -2.48 21.31
C ASP A 19 6.15 -2.92 22.37
N TRP A 20 4.84 -2.85 22.07
CA TRP A 20 3.78 -3.31 22.99
C TRP A 20 3.74 -4.83 23.16
N ARG A 21 4.37 -5.59 22.28
CA ARG A 21 4.53 -7.05 22.37
C ARG A 21 5.05 -7.49 23.76
N ALA A 22 5.98 -6.72 24.32
CA ALA A 22 6.58 -7.01 25.60
C ALA A 22 5.59 -6.94 26.79
N SER A 23 4.45 -6.29 26.63
CA SER A 23 3.41 -6.18 27.67
C SER A 23 2.51 -7.41 27.77
N TYR A 24 2.56 -8.33 26.79
CA TYR A 24 1.75 -9.55 26.79
C TYR A 24 2.50 -10.72 27.42
N HIS A 25 1.87 -11.40 28.38
CA HIS A 25 2.48 -12.48 29.16
C HIS A 25 1.94 -13.87 28.82
N GLY A 26 1.33 -14.04 27.64
CA GLY A 26 0.95 -15.36 27.13
C GLY A 26 -0.31 -15.98 27.76
N ARG A 27 -1.14 -15.20 28.46
CA ARG A 27 -2.33 -15.71 29.17
C ARG A 27 -3.32 -16.49 28.28
N LEU A 28 -3.43 -16.09 27.02
CA LEU A 28 -4.35 -16.68 26.04
C LEU A 28 -3.61 -17.42 24.91
N GLY A 29 -2.37 -17.85 25.15
CA GLY A 29 -1.53 -18.49 24.15
C GLY A 29 -0.59 -17.50 23.43
N GLU A 30 -0.14 -17.83 22.23
CA GLU A 30 0.79 -17.00 21.46
C GLU A 30 0.16 -15.65 21.07
N LEU A 31 0.99 -14.63 20.98
CA LEU A 31 0.59 -13.29 20.53
C LEU A 31 0.21 -13.33 19.05
N ILE A 32 -0.91 -12.72 18.73
CA ILE A 32 -1.44 -12.56 17.37
C ILE A 32 -0.99 -11.20 16.82
N ASP A 33 -0.12 -11.20 15.80
CA ASP A 33 0.35 -9.96 15.18
C ASP A 33 -0.48 -9.66 13.92
N MET A 34 -1.41 -8.72 14.04
CA MET A 34 -2.20 -8.14 12.93
C MET A 34 -1.81 -6.68 12.67
N SER A 35 -0.61 -6.25 13.10
CA SER A 35 -0.13 -4.90 12.87
C SER A 35 0.61 -4.75 11.54
N GLN A 36 1.31 -5.80 11.07
CA GLN A 36 2.15 -5.76 9.88
C GLN A 36 1.42 -6.29 8.64
N ALA A 37 1.41 -5.49 7.58
CA ALA A 37 0.88 -5.87 6.27
C ALA A 37 1.91 -6.69 5.48
N VAL A 38 2.16 -7.91 5.89
CA VAL A 38 3.08 -8.83 5.22
C VAL A 38 2.33 -10.08 4.77
N PRO A 39 2.78 -10.76 3.70
CA PRO A 39 2.24 -12.06 3.32
C PRO A 39 2.43 -13.06 4.47
N GLY A 40 1.39 -13.81 4.81
CA GLY A 40 1.44 -14.86 5.84
C GLY A 40 1.89 -16.22 5.31
N TYR A 41 2.69 -16.23 4.25
CA TYR A 41 3.24 -17.43 3.58
C TYR A 41 4.65 -17.12 3.08
N ALA A 42 5.44 -18.17 2.87
CA ALA A 42 6.82 -18.04 2.36
C ALA A 42 6.84 -17.65 0.88
N ALA A 43 7.95 -17.07 0.44
CA ALA A 43 8.23 -16.90 -0.98
C ALA A 43 8.24 -18.26 -1.70
N HIS A 44 7.88 -18.25 -2.97
CA HIS A 44 7.92 -19.47 -3.78
C HIS A 44 9.35 -20.04 -3.87
N PRO A 45 9.57 -21.37 -3.81
CA PRO A 45 10.91 -21.95 -3.90
C PRO A 45 11.69 -21.53 -5.15
N GLU A 46 11.02 -21.40 -6.31
CA GLU A 46 11.66 -20.89 -7.54
C GLU A 46 12.13 -19.44 -7.38
N MET A 47 11.37 -18.60 -6.69
CA MET A 47 11.81 -17.23 -6.40
C MET A 47 13.05 -17.21 -5.50
N THR A 48 13.07 -18.06 -4.46
CA THR A 48 14.24 -18.19 -3.57
C THR A 48 15.47 -18.65 -4.35
N ALA A 49 15.33 -19.69 -5.19
CA ALA A 49 16.41 -20.19 -6.03
C ALA A 49 16.90 -19.13 -7.05
N ALA A 50 15.97 -18.38 -7.66
CA ALA A 50 16.33 -17.28 -8.57
C ALA A 50 17.11 -16.16 -7.86
N LEU A 51 16.73 -15.81 -6.63
CA LEU A 51 17.45 -14.84 -5.81
C LEU A 51 18.86 -15.34 -5.44
N GLU A 52 19.01 -16.60 -5.08
CA GLU A 52 20.33 -17.24 -4.81
C GLU A 52 21.22 -17.19 -6.06
N CYS A 53 20.70 -17.61 -7.21
CA CYS A 53 21.44 -17.56 -8.48
C CYS A 53 21.83 -16.13 -8.85
N ALA A 54 20.89 -15.18 -8.74
CA ALA A 54 21.16 -13.78 -9.04
C ALA A 54 22.21 -13.17 -8.10
N ALA A 55 22.17 -13.52 -6.80
CA ALA A 55 23.15 -13.04 -5.83
C ALA A 55 24.56 -13.63 -6.06
N ALA A 56 24.65 -14.82 -6.63
CA ALA A 56 25.92 -15.46 -7.00
C ALA A 56 26.52 -14.93 -8.31
N ASP A 57 25.73 -14.23 -9.14
CA ASP A 57 26.19 -13.65 -10.40
C ASP A 57 26.99 -12.36 -10.14
N PRO A 58 28.29 -12.31 -10.55
CA PRO A 58 29.10 -11.10 -10.40
C PRO A 58 28.50 -9.85 -11.07
N GLU A 59 27.71 -10.00 -12.12
CA GLU A 59 27.04 -8.88 -12.79
C GLU A 59 26.00 -8.20 -11.91
N SER A 60 25.39 -8.92 -10.98
CA SER A 60 24.43 -8.32 -10.02
C SER A 60 25.08 -7.33 -9.04
N ALA A 61 26.41 -7.41 -8.85
CA ALA A 61 27.19 -6.51 -8.01
C ALA A 61 27.58 -5.19 -8.70
N ARG A 62 27.33 -5.06 -10.00
CA ARG A 62 27.60 -3.85 -10.77
C ARG A 62 26.42 -2.91 -10.75
N TYR A 63 26.66 -1.61 -10.96
CA TYR A 63 25.57 -0.68 -11.21
C TYR A 63 24.77 -1.08 -12.46
N GLY A 64 23.45 -1.05 -12.33
CA GLY A 64 22.53 -1.19 -13.45
C GLY A 64 22.18 0.17 -14.07
N ARG A 65 21.20 0.16 -14.96
CA ARG A 65 20.61 1.39 -15.48
C ARG A 65 19.82 2.10 -14.38
N VAL A 66 19.77 3.41 -14.46
CA VAL A 66 19.02 4.25 -13.51
C VAL A 66 17.53 3.87 -13.50
N GLU A 67 16.97 3.66 -14.69
CA GLU A 67 15.56 3.29 -14.87
C GLU A 67 15.27 1.83 -14.45
N GLY A 68 16.28 1.03 -14.18
CA GLY A 68 16.23 -0.41 -13.95
C GLY A 68 16.61 -1.24 -15.16
N ASP A 69 16.86 -2.53 -14.94
CA ASP A 69 17.27 -3.48 -15.96
C ASP A 69 16.21 -3.59 -17.06
N LEU A 70 16.63 -3.50 -18.34
CA LEU A 70 15.71 -3.46 -19.48
C LEU A 70 14.84 -4.71 -19.55
N GLU A 71 15.44 -5.85 -19.28
CA GLU A 71 14.75 -7.15 -19.30
C GLU A 71 13.56 -7.18 -18.30
N LEU A 72 13.73 -6.58 -17.12
CA LEU A 72 12.64 -6.46 -16.16
C LEU A 72 11.58 -5.48 -16.64
N ARG A 73 11.98 -4.33 -17.18
CA ARG A 73 11.04 -3.31 -17.67
C ARG A 73 10.20 -3.83 -18.83
N ASP A 74 10.81 -4.56 -19.79
CA ASP A 74 10.12 -5.22 -20.90
C ASP A 74 9.13 -6.28 -20.39
N ALA A 75 9.59 -7.15 -19.50
CA ALA A 75 8.74 -8.20 -18.94
C ALA A 75 7.58 -7.62 -18.10
N TYR A 76 7.84 -6.53 -17.38
CA TYR A 76 6.81 -5.86 -16.59
C TYR A 76 5.82 -5.09 -17.48
N ALA A 77 6.27 -4.45 -18.57
CA ALA A 77 5.39 -3.84 -19.57
C ALA A 77 4.44 -4.87 -20.17
N ALA A 78 4.97 -6.04 -20.57
CA ALA A 78 4.16 -7.14 -21.09
C ALA A 78 3.15 -7.64 -20.03
N HIS A 79 3.57 -7.76 -18.76
CA HIS A 79 2.69 -8.14 -17.65
C HIS A 79 1.56 -7.12 -17.46
N LEU A 80 1.87 -5.82 -17.45
CA LEU A 80 0.87 -4.75 -17.36
C LEU A 80 -0.10 -4.77 -18.55
N GLY A 81 0.45 -4.97 -19.76
CA GLY A 81 -0.35 -5.05 -20.98
C GLY A 81 -1.42 -6.14 -20.90
N ALA A 82 -1.04 -7.32 -20.43
CA ALA A 82 -1.96 -8.44 -20.22
C ALA A 82 -2.97 -8.15 -19.09
N PHE A 83 -2.50 -7.58 -17.98
CA PHE A 83 -3.33 -7.35 -16.79
C PHE A 83 -4.37 -6.22 -17.00
N TYR A 84 -3.98 -5.10 -17.64
CA TYR A 84 -4.85 -3.93 -17.85
C TYR A 84 -5.50 -3.90 -19.26
N ASN A 85 -5.16 -4.83 -20.17
CA ASN A 85 -5.53 -4.75 -21.58
C ASN A 85 -5.08 -3.42 -22.22
N ALA A 86 -3.82 -3.10 -22.02
CA ALA A 86 -3.17 -1.87 -22.47
C ALA A 86 -1.85 -2.21 -23.18
N SER A 87 -1.10 -1.21 -23.61
CA SER A 87 0.16 -1.44 -24.33
C SER A 87 1.28 -0.51 -23.82
N PRO A 88 1.58 -0.54 -22.51
CA PRO A 88 2.72 0.22 -21.99
C PRO A 88 4.03 -0.35 -22.55
N VAL A 89 5.06 0.50 -22.63
CA VAL A 89 6.39 0.13 -23.12
C VAL A 89 7.44 0.32 -22.03
N ALA A 90 8.62 -0.27 -22.21
CA ALA A 90 9.69 -0.22 -21.21
C ALA A 90 10.13 1.22 -20.86
N GLU A 91 10.03 2.15 -21.79
CA GLU A 91 10.34 3.57 -21.60
C GLU A 91 9.36 4.28 -20.66
N GLU A 92 8.20 3.68 -20.40
CA GLU A 92 7.17 4.17 -19.48
C GLU A 92 7.29 3.53 -18.07
N ILE A 93 8.39 2.80 -17.82
CA ILE A 93 8.62 2.08 -16.56
C ILE A 93 9.95 2.45 -15.95
N LEU A 94 9.92 2.74 -14.64
CA LEU A 94 11.12 2.92 -13.81
C LEU A 94 11.04 2.02 -12.59
N ILE A 95 12.12 1.28 -12.31
CA ILE A 95 12.25 0.36 -11.19
C ILE A 95 12.81 1.09 -9.97
N THR A 96 12.23 0.85 -8.81
CA THR A 96 12.57 1.54 -7.56
C THR A 96 12.91 0.56 -6.42
N SER A 97 13.52 1.09 -5.36
CA SER A 97 13.73 0.34 -4.11
C SER A 97 12.45 0.22 -3.26
N GLY A 98 11.41 -0.33 -3.88
CA GLY A 98 10.08 -0.49 -3.31
C GLY A 98 9.19 0.75 -3.49
N CYS A 99 7.89 0.59 -3.20
CA CYS A 99 6.87 1.59 -3.48
C CYS A 99 7.05 2.90 -2.68
N ASN A 100 7.61 2.86 -1.48
CA ASN A 100 7.89 4.09 -0.71
C ASN A 100 8.87 5.01 -1.46
N GLN A 101 9.93 4.46 -2.08
CA GLN A 101 10.82 5.27 -2.91
C GLN A 101 10.11 5.77 -4.17
N ALA A 102 9.26 4.94 -4.78
CA ALA A 102 8.45 5.33 -5.93
C ALA A 102 7.58 6.55 -5.60
N PHE A 103 6.90 6.54 -4.43
CA PHE A 103 6.08 7.67 -4.00
C PHE A 103 6.91 8.94 -3.75
N VAL A 104 8.03 8.83 -3.02
CA VAL A 104 8.94 9.97 -2.76
C VAL A 104 9.44 10.57 -4.08
N ALA A 105 9.86 9.72 -5.03
CA ALA A 105 10.34 10.19 -6.32
C ALA A 105 9.23 10.85 -7.15
N ALA A 106 8.02 10.27 -7.17
CA ALA A 106 6.86 10.86 -7.84
C ALA A 106 6.50 12.23 -7.27
N VAL A 107 6.49 12.37 -5.93
CA VAL A 107 6.24 13.66 -5.27
C VAL A 107 7.31 14.69 -5.64
N LEU A 108 8.60 14.32 -5.58
CA LEU A 108 9.70 15.22 -5.96
C LEU A 108 9.62 15.67 -7.42
N ALA A 109 9.06 14.85 -8.31
CA ALA A 109 8.88 15.19 -9.72
C ALA A 109 7.75 16.20 -9.97
N VAL A 110 6.71 16.21 -9.10
CA VAL A 110 5.49 17.01 -9.37
C VAL A 110 5.29 18.19 -8.42
N ALA A 111 5.88 18.16 -7.23
CA ALA A 111 5.61 19.13 -6.17
C ALA A 111 6.89 19.60 -5.47
N GLY A 112 6.89 20.86 -5.04
CA GLY A 112 7.94 21.48 -4.27
C GLY A 112 7.39 22.31 -3.13
N HIS A 113 8.24 23.20 -2.59
CA HIS A 113 7.85 24.07 -1.49
C HIS A 113 6.68 25.03 -1.88
N GLY A 114 5.61 24.97 -1.12
CA GLY A 114 4.41 25.77 -1.35
C GLY A 114 3.34 25.06 -2.21
N ASP A 115 3.69 23.91 -2.80
CA ASP A 115 2.73 23.05 -3.47
C ASP A 115 2.05 22.09 -2.49
N GLU A 116 0.96 21.46 -2.94
CA GLU A 116 0.11 20.57 -2.16
C GLU A 116 -0.18 19.28 -2.94
N ILE A 117 -0.25 18.17 -2.22
CA ILE A 117 -0.80 16.90 -2.70
C ILE A 117 -2.08 16.61 -1.91
N LEU A 118 -3.18 16.33 -2.61
CA LEU A 118 -4.41 15.85 -1.97
C LEU A 118 -4.28 14.36 -1.68
N MET A 119 -4.63 13.96 -0.46
CA MET A 119 -4.70 12.57 -0.04
C MET A 119 -6.07 12.25 0.53
N THR A 120 -6.55 11.02 0.33
CA THR A 120 -7.75 10.55 1.02
C THR A 120 -7.41 10.18 2.48
N ARG A 121 -8.32 10.49 3.40
CA ARG A 121 -8.17 10.18 4.83
C ARG A 121 -9.27 9.22 5.28
N PRO A 122 -8.94 8.07 5.95
CA PRO A 122 -7.63 7.72 6.47
C PRO A 122 -6.61 7.42 5.38
N CYS A 123 -5.35 7.79 5.62
CA CYS A 123 -4.27 7.72 4.65
C CYS A 123 -3.13 6.81 5.11
N TYR A 124 -2.34 6.30 4.16
CA TYR A 124 -1.14 5.54 4.50
C TYR A 124 -0.08 6.46 5.10
N PHE A 125 0.26 6.22 6.38
CA PHE A 125 1.13 7.09 7.18
C PHE A 125 2.52 7.35 6.56
N ASN A 126 3.07 6.43 5.74
CA ASN A 126 4.36 6.69 5.10
C ASN A 126 4.24 7.70 3.94
N HIS A 127 3.08 7.78 3.26
CA HIS A 127 2.84 8.83 2.27
C HIS A 127 2.75 10.20 2.95
N GLU A 128 1.97 10.30 4.03
CA GLU A 128 1.87 11.52 4.84
C GLU A 128 3.24 11.96 5.37
N SER A 129 4.00 11.03 5.97
CA SER A 129 5.34 11.31 6.47
C SER A 129 6.30 11.74 5.35
N ALA A 130 6.21 11.16 4.16
CA ALA A 130 7.03 11.53 3.02
C ALA A 130 6.77 12.97 2.58
N LEU A 131 5.49 13.38 2.46
CA LEU A 131 5.12 14.78 2.15
C LEU A 131 5.63 15.74 3.21
N GLY A 132 5.44 15.40 4.49
CA GLY A 132 5.97 16.20 5.61
C GLY A 132 7.49 16.34 5.60
N MET A 133 8.21 15.25 5.28
CA MET A 133 9.67 15.24 5.14
C MET A 133 10.15 16.13 3.99
N LEU A 134 9.41 16.15 2.88
CA LEU A 134 9.72 16.94 1.69
C LEU A 134 9.26 18.41 1.81
N GLY A 135 8.49 18.75 2.84
CA GLY A 135 7.94 20.10 3.02
C GLY A 135 6.84 20.46 2.03
N VAL A 136 6.18 19.44 1.46
CA VAL A 136 5.02 19.59 0.58
C VAL A 136 3.76 19.65 1.43
N GLY A 137 2.82 20.55 1.09
CA GLY A 137 1.52 20.67 1.75
C GLY A 137 0.66 19.44 1.53
N ILE A 138 -0.24 19.16 2.48
CA ILE A 138 -1.16 18.03 2.38
C ILE A 138 -2.59 18.58 2.51
N GLY A 139 -3.38 18.38 1.46
CA GLY A 139 -4.82 18.52 1.51
C GLY A 139 -5.47 17.17 1.80
N TYR A 140 -6.53 17.14 2.60
CA TYR A 140 -7.22 15.90 2.92
C TYR A 140 -8.64 15.87 2.36
N VAL A 141 -9.02 14.71 1.86
CA VAL A 141 -10.41 14.39 1.46
C VAL A 141 -10.86 13.21 2.32
N ASP A 142 -11.90 13.40 3.12
CA ASP A 142 -12.37 12.36 4.01
C ASP A 142 -13.09 11.24 3.24
N CYS A 143 -12.79 9.99 3.61
CA CYS A 143 -13.54 8.83 3.19
C CYS A 143 -14.68 8.55 4.17
N HIS A 144 -15.83 8.14 3.66
CA HIS A 144 -17.04 8.01 4.46
C HIS A 144 -17.39 6.54 4.75
N ALA A 145 -17.67 6.23 6.02
CA ALA A 145 -18.08 4.89 6.45
C ALA A 145 -19.33 4.40 5.70
N ALA A 146 -20.26 5.31 5.41
CA ALA A 146 -21.52 4.99 4.73
C ALA A 146 -21.34 4.44 3.30
N ASN A 147 -20.19 4.72 2.66
CA ASN A 147 -19.87 4.24 1.31
C ASN A 147 -18.64 3.30 1.29
N GLY A 148 -18.37 2.61 2.39
CA GLY A 148 -17.27 1.63 2.48
C GLY A 148 -15.89 2.27 2.55
N MET A 149 -15.75 3.44 3.17
CA MET A 149 -14.51 4.17 3.31
C MET A 149 -13.91 4.62 1.96
N LEU A 150 -14.77 5.09 1.04
CA LEU A 150 -14.42 5.73 -0.21
C LEU A 150 -14.69 7.24 -0.14
N PRO A 151 -13.93 8.08 -0.87
CA PRO A 151 -14.23 9.50 -1.02
C PRO A 151 -15.39 9.72 -2.00
N GLU A 152 -16.04 10.88 -1.88
CA GLU A 152 -16.94 11.37 -2.92
C GLU A 152 -16.15 12.20 -3.94
N ILE A 153 -16.47 12.07 -5.23
CA ILE A 153 -15.79 12.84 -6.28
C ILE A 153 -15.96 14.36 -6.10
N ALA A 154 -17.13 14.78 -5.60
CA ALA A 154 -17.41 16.19 -5.31
C ALA A 154 -16.50 16.76 -4.22
N ASP A 155 -16.12 15.96 -3.21
CA ASP A 155 -15.22 16.38 -2.15
C ASP A 155 -13.79 16.53 -2.67
N ILE A 156 -13.35 15.62 -3.57
CA ILE A 156 -12.06 15.73 -4.25
C ILE A 156 -12.03 17.00 -5.11
N GLU A 157 -13.09 17.26 -5.89
CA GLU A 157 -13.16 18.43 -6.74
C GLU A 157 -13.13 19.73 -5.92
N ALA A 158 -13.85 19.78 -4.81
CA ALA A 158 -13.91 20.93 -3.93
C ALA A 158 -12.57 21.22 -3.22
N ALA A 159 -11.77 20.19 -2.96
CA ALA A 159 -10.48 20.30 -2.29
C ALA A 159 -9.34 20.75 -3.23
N ILE A 160 -9.50 20.62 -4.56
CA ILE A 160 -8.46 21.05 -5.51
C ILE A 160 -8.33 22.58 -5.51
N GLY A 161 -7.17 23.07 -5.07
CA GLY A 161 -6.80 24.48 -5.03
C GLY A 161 -5.74 24.88 -6.05
N ALA A 162 -5.32 26.12 -6.02
CA ALA A 162 -4.30 26.65 -6.95
C ALA A 162 -2.91 26.02 -6.77
N ASN A 163 -2.61 25.54 -5.57
CA ASN A 163 -1.33 24.92 -5.23
C ASN A 163 -1.35 23.38 -5.34
N THR A 164 -2.50 22.78 -5.62
CA THR A 164 -2.63 21.32 -5.77
C THR A 164 -1.92 20.88 -7.04
N ARG A 165 -1.01 19.90 -6.92
CA ARG A 165 -0.22 19.32 -8.02
C ARG A 165 -0.63 17.90 -8.36
N ALA A 166 -1.15 17.17 -7.38
CA ALA A 166 -1.62 15.82 -7.58
C ALA A 166 -2.72 15.44 -6.60
N VAL A 167 -3.48 14.41 -6.97
CA VAL A 167 -4.30 13.60 -6.06
C VAL A 167 -3.58 12.27 -5.89
N ALA A 168 -3.34 11.84 -4.65
CA ALA A 168 -2.70 10.58 -4.32
C ALA A 168 -3.72 9.60 -3.72
N ILE A 169 -3.92 8.47 -4.40
CA ILE A 169 -4.87 7.40 -4.06
C ILE A 169 -4.11 6.10 -3.81
N VAL A 170 -4.58 5.29 -2.87
CA VAL A 170 -4.11 3.91 -2.64
C VAL A 170 -5.29 2.97 -2.88
N SER A 171 -5.18 2.05 -3.85
CA SER A 171 -6.25 1.09 -4.15
C SER A 171 -5.69 -0.27 -4.58
N PRO A 172 -6.07 -1.37 -3.90
CA PRO A 172 -6.80 -1.44 -2.62
C PRO A 172 -6.14 -0.65 -1.49
N ASN A 173 -6.96 -0.02 -0.65
CA ASN A 173 -6.48 0.99 0.29
C ASN A 173 -5.76 0.39 1.51
N ASN A 174 -4.72 1.06 1.95
CA ASN A 174 -4.13 0.92 3.27
C ASN A 174 -4.37 2.26 4.02
N PRO A 175 -5.21 2.31 5.09
CA PRO A 175 -5.53 1.20 6.01
C PRO A 175 -6.84 0.45 5.78
N CYS A 176 -7.77 0.95 4.97
CA CYS A 176 -9.16 0.51 5.01
C CYS A 176 -9.42 -0.83 4.31
N GLY A 177 -8.56 -1.25 3.39
CA GLY A 177 -8.85 -2.37 2.51
C GLY A 177 -9.87 -2.03 1.40
N SER A 178 -10.42 -0.82 1.39
CA SER A 178 -11.38 -0.38 0.38
C SER A 178 -10.80 -0.49 -1.02
N ILE A 179 -11.59 -1.01 -1.93
CA ILE A 179 -11.23 -1.12 -3.35
C ILE A 179 -12.00 -0.04 -4.09
N TYR A 180 -11.27 0.87 -4.73
CA TYR A 180 -11.90 1.93 -5.52
C TYR A 180 -12.50 1.31 -6.79
N PRO A 181 -13.82 1.49 -7.04
CA PRO A 181 -14.43 1.03 -8.26
C PRO A 181 -13.74 1.63 -9.50
N PRO A 182 -13.62 0.87 -10.61
CA PRO A 182 -13.02 1.37 -11.84
C PRO A 182 -13.62 2.69 -12.33
N GLU A 183 -14.93 2.87 -12.15
CA GLU A 183 -15.67 4.08 -12.51
C GLU A 183 -15.22 5.28 -11.68
N LEU A 184 -15.06 5.12 -10.37
CA LEU A 184 -14.57 6.19 -9.50
C LEU A 184 -13.12 6.58 -9.84
N LEU A 185 -12.26 5.60 -10.12
CA LEU A 185 -10.88 5.89 -10.56
C LEU A 185 -10.86 6.62 -11.91
N ASP A 186 -11.78 6.29 -12.82
CA ASP A 186 -11.92 6.97 -14.09
C ASP A 186 -12.43 8.43 -13.94
N GLU A 187 -13.36 8.66 -13.03
CA GLU A 187 -13.83 10.01 -12.68
C GLU A 187 -12.71 10.85 -12.07
N ILE A 188 -11.93 10.29 -11.11
CA ILE A 188 -10.79 10.97 -10.50
C ILE A 188 -9.71 11.29 -11.56
N PHE A 189 -9.40 10.32 -12.44
CA PHE A 189 -8.46 10.53 -13.54
C PHE A 189 -8.93 11.67 -14.46
N SER A 190 -10.21 11.65 -14.86
CA SER A 190 -10.79 12.67 -15.74
C SER A 190 -10.77 14.05 -15.10
N LEU A 191 -11.04 14.14 -13.79
CA LEU A 191 -10.93 15.36 -13.01
C LEU A 191 -9.48 15.87 -12.97
N CYS A 192 -8.51 15.01 -12.64
CA CYS A 192 -7.09 15.38 -12.64
C CYS A 192 -6.64 15.90 -14.01
N LYS A 193 -6.99 15.20 -15.07
CA LYS A 193 -6.70 15.61 -16.47
C LYS A 193 -7.30 16.98 -16.80
N ALA A 194 -8.56 17.20 -16.45
CA ALA A 194 -9.23 18.46 -16.70
C ALA A 194 -8.62 19.64 -15.91
N ARG A 195 -8.08 19.38 -14.74
CA ARG A 195 -7.42 20.38 -13.88
C ARG A 195 -5.93 20.54 -14.17
N GLY A 196 -5.34 19.72 -15.04
CA GLY A 196 -3.91 19.72 -15.36
C GLY A 196 -3.02 19.35 -14.19
N ILE A 197 -3.48 18.43 -13.32
CA ILE A 197 -2.76 17.88 -12.17
C ILE A 197 -2.57 16.37 -12.33
N TRP A 198 -1.66 15.78 -11.56
CA TRP A 198 -1.35 14.36 -11.63
C TRP A 198 -2.28 13.52 -10.76
N LEU A 199 -2.55 12.27 -11.20
CA LEU A 199 -3.08 11.21 -10.36
C LEU A 199 -1.92 10.26 -10.00
N ILE A 200 -1.51 10.24 -8.73
CA ILE A 200 -0.57 9.26 -8.19
C ILE A 200 -1.39 8.11 -7.62
N LEU A 201 -1.33 6.94 -8.25
CA LEU A 201 -2.13 5.77 -7.88
C LEU A 201 -1.20 4.66 -7.36
N ASP A 202 -1.20 4.44 -6.05
CA ASP A 202 -0.48 3.33 -5.42
C ASP A 202 -1.33 2.06 -5.47
N GLU A 203 -0.88 1.10 -6.25
CA GLU A 203 -1.52 -0.19 -6.46
C GLU A 203 -0.72 -1.36 -5.86
N THR A 204 -0.07 -1.14 -4.73
CA THR A 204 0.70 -2.17 -4.01
C THR A 204 -0.08 -3.47 -3.78
N TYR A 205 -1.42 -3.41 -3.71
CA TYR A 205 -2.29 -4.55 -3.40
C TYR A 205 -3.19 -4.99 -4.56
N ARG A 206 -2.99 -4.50 -5.79
CA ARG A 206 -3.85 -4.77 -6.94
C ARG A 206 -4.03 -6.25 -7.30
N ASP A 207 -3.03 -7.09 -6.96
CA ASP A 207 -3.09 -8.54 -7.20
C ASP A 207 -4.02 -9.28 -6.22
N PHE A 208 -4.64 -8.58 -5.26
CA PHE A 208 -5.49 -9.17 -4.22
C PHE A 208 -6.95 -8.70 -4.31
N LEU A 209 -7.43 -8.45 -5.52
CA LEU A 209 -8.85 -8.21 -5.75
C LEU A 209 -9.66 -9.49 -5.47
N PRO A 210 -10.94 -9.35 -5.02
CA PRO A 210 -11.75 -10.51 -4.64
C PRO A 210 -12.03 -11.45 -5.81
N GLU A 211 -12.23 -10.91 -7.02
CA GLU A 211 -12.55 -11.67 -8.23
C GLU A 211 -11.30 -11.94 -9.07
N ALA A 212 -11.18 -13.13 -9.63
CA ALA A 212 -10.00 -13.57 -10.39
C ALA A 212 -9.74 -12.72 -11.65
N ASP A 213 -10.80 -12.35 -12.36
CA ASP A 213 -10.72 -11.62 -13.62
C ASP A 213 -10.94 -10.10 -13.44
N ALA A 214 -11.03 -9.63 -12.19
CA ALA A 214 -11.23 -8.22 -11.92
C ALA A 214 -10.01 -7.41 -12.36
N ARG A 215 -10.23 -6.41 -13.19
CA ARG A 215 -9.24 -5.38 -13.49
C ARG A 215 -9.45 -4.21 -12.55
N PRO A 216 -8.37 -3.67 -11.95
CA PRO A 216 -8.51 -2.52 -11.06
C PRO A 216 -9.12 -1.31 -11.76
N HIS A 217 -8.75 -1.09 -13.04
CA HIS A 217 -9.20 0.03 -13.86
C HIS A 217 -8.77 -0.11 -15.33
N GLY A 218 -9.22 0.80 -16.17
CA GLY A 218 -8.82 0.91 -17.59
C GLY A 218 -7.92 2.11 -17.91
N LEU A 219 -7.30 2.75 -16.90
CA LEU A 219 -6.62 4.05 -17.07
C LEU A 219 -5.43 4.00 -18.03
N LEU A 220 -4.66 2.91 -18.05
CA LEU A 220 -3.52 2.73 -18.96
C LEU A 220 -3.91 2.59 -20.45
N ALA A 221 -5.21 2.42 -20.74
CA ALA A 221 -5.76 2.42 -22.10
C ALA A 221 -6.43 3.76 -22.48
N ARG A 222 -6.46 4.75 -21.57
CA ARG A 222 -7.04 6.07 -21.82
C ARG A 222 -6.10 6.94 -22.65
N ASP A 223 -6.63 7.69 -23.59
CA ASP A 223 -5.86 8.67 -24.37
C ASP A 223 -5.21 9.71 -23.45
N GLY A 224 -3.90 9.90 -23.57
CA GLY A 224 -3.11 10.85 -22.79
C GLY A 224 -2.98 10.48 -21.32
N TRP A 225 -3.05 9.20 -20.97
CA TRP A 225 -2.77 8.75 -19.62
C TRP A 225 -1.35 9.09 -19.18
N GLN A 226 -0.42 9.15 -20.13
CA GLN A 226 1.00 9.45 -19.91
C GLN A 226 1.24 10.83 -19.28
N ASP A 227 0.32 11.77 -19.50
CA ASP A 227 0.44 13.15 -19.00
C ASP A 227 -0.38 13.38 -17.72
N THR A 228 -0.99 12.31 -17.16
CA THR A 228 -1.89 12.45 -16.00
C THR A 228 -1.67 11.38 -14.93
N LEU A 229 -1.36 10.14 -15.32
CA LEU A 229 -1.25 9.00 -14.39
C LEU A 229 0.21 8.71 -14.02
N VAL A 230 0.46 8.55 -12.72
CA VAL A 230 1.68 7.97 -12.14
C VAL A 230 1.26 6.78 -11.31
N GLN A 231 1.35 5.57 -11.88
CA GLN A 231 1.01 4.33 -11.21
C GLN A 231 2.22 3.81 -10.43
N LEU A 232 2.03 3.46 -9.16
CA LEU A 232 3.05 2.89 -8.30
C LEU A 232 2.73 1.42 -7.99
N TYR A 233 3.75 0.57 -7.97
CA TYR A 233 3.59 -0.84 -7.66
C TYR A 233 4.70 -1.37 -6.75
N SER A 234 4.36 -2.38 -5.94
CA SER A 234 5.30 -3.08 -5.08
C SER A 234 5.30 -4.58 -5.36
N PHE A 235 6.47 -5.13 -5.67
CA PHE A 235 6.65 -6.59 -5.78
C PHE A 235 6.62 -7.30 -4.40
N SER A 236 6.68 -6.53 -3.31
CA SER A 236 6.78 -7.05 -1.94
C SER A 236 5.64 -7.99 -1.54
N LYS A 237 4.42 -7.75 -2.05
CA LYS A 237 3.21 -8.44 -1.59
C LYS A 237 2.92 -9.66 -2.45
N SER A 238 2.75 -9.49 -3.75
CA SER A 238 2.42 -10.56 -4.69
C SER A 238 3.52 -11.62 -4.81
N TYR A 239 4.78 -11.21 -4.68
CA TYR A 239 5.93 -12.11 -4.80
C TYR A 239 6.54 -12.50 -3.45
N CYS A 240 5.93 -12.09 -2.33
CA CYS A 240 6.37 -12.39 -0.97
C CYS A 240 7.85 -12.06 -0.71
N MET A 241 8.30 -10.89 -1.17
CA MET A 241 9.70 -10.48 -1.10
C MET A 241 9.91 -9.07 -0.50
N PRO A 242 9.25 -8.72 0.63
CA PRO A 242 9.30 -7.34 1.15
C PRO A 242 10.71 -6.89 1.56
N GLY A 243 11.55 -7.82 2.01
CA GLY A 243 12.94 -7.54 2.40
C GLY A 243 13.87 -7.22 1.22
N HIS A 244 13.52 -7.61 -0.01
CA HIS A 244 14.33 -7.40 -1.20
C HIS A 244 14.15 -6.02 -1.84
N ARG A 245 13.19 -5.22 -1.36
CA ARG A 245 13.01 -3.82 -1.75
C ARG A 245 12.92 -3.60 -3.26
N LEU A 246 11.86 -4.09 -3.90
CA LEU A 246 11.60 -3.89 -5.32
C LEU A 246 10.20 -3.29 -5.54
N GLY A 247 10.13 -2.25 -6.37
CA GLY A 247 8.92 -1.57 -6.81
C GLY A 247 9.06 -1.05 -8.23
N ALA A 248 7.98 -0.51 -8.76
CA ALA A 248 7.97 0.11 -10.07
C ALA A 248 7.10 1.35 -10.10
N VAL A 249 7.45 2.31 -10.95
CA VAL A 249 6.59 3.39 -11.41
C VAL A 249 6.26 3.14 -12.88
N THR A 250 4.99 3.31 -13.24
CA THR A 250 4.54 3.37 -14.63
C THR A 250 3.95 4.75 -14.88
N ALA A 251 4.53 5.51 -15.81
CA ALA A 251 4.13 6.87 -16.17
C ALA A 251 4.56 7.16 -17.61
N GLY A 252 4.18 8.30 -18.18
CA GLY A 252 4.69 8.68 -19.49
C GLY A 252 6.22 8.76 -19.54
N SER A 253 6.82 8.47 -20.70
CA SER A 253 8.29 8.43 -20.84
C SER A 253 8.96 9.74 -20.42
N ALA A 254 8.38 10.90 -20.73
CA ALA A 254 8.87 12.20 -20.27
C ALA A 254 8.88 12.31 -18.72
N PHE A 255 7.90 11.72 -18.04
CA PHE A 255 7.88 11.66 -16.58
C PHE A 255 8.96 10.72 -16.05
N VAL A 256 9.16 9.58 -16.69
CA VAL A 256 10.23 8.62 -16.36
C VAL A 256 11.61 9.27 -16.48
N ASP A 257 11.85 10.12 -17.51
CA ASP A 257 13.09 10.87 -17.66
C ASP A 257 13.35 11.84 -16.47
N GLU A 258 12.31 12.49 -15.94
CA GLU A 258 12.43 13.32 -14.73
C GLU A 258 12.68 12.47 -13.47
N LEU A 259 12.00 11.32 -13.35
CA LEU A 259 12.25 10.38 -12.25
C LEU A 259 13.69 9.84 -12.27
N ALA A 260 14.24 9.56 -13.44
CA ALA A 260 15.60 9.05 -13.57
C ALA A 260 16.63 10.01 -12.97
N LYS A 261 16.45 11.34 -13.14
CA LYS A 261 17.32 12.36 -12.51
C LYS A 261 17.24 12.29 -10.99
N ILE A 262 16.04 12.04 -10.43
CA ILE A 262 15.83 11.94 -9.00
C ILE A 262 16.49 10.67 -8.45
N ILE A 263 16.25 9.53 -9.11
CA ILE A 263 16.77 8.23 -8.67
C ILE A 263 18.30 8.18 -8.77
N ASP A 264 18.89 8.74 -9.82
CA ASP A 264 20.35 8.84 -9.94
C ASP A 264 20.98 9.55 -8.73
N ASN A 265 20.35 10.62 -8.26
CA ASN A 265 20.85 11.40 -7.11
C ASN A 265 20.54 10.78 -5.74
N ILE A 266 19.51 9.94 -5.62
CA ILE A 266 19.14 9.30 -4.34
C ILE A 266 19.85 7.95 -4.17
N GLN A 267 19.97 7.16 -5.24
CA GLN A 267 20.39 5.77 -5.14
C GLN A 267 21.23 5.25 -6.33
N ILE A 268 21.34 5.99 -7.42
CA ILE A 268 21.95 5.59 -8.70
C ILE A 268 21.05 4.60 -9.45
N CYS A 269 20.77 3.40 -8.90
CA CYS A 269 19.87 2.41 -9.49
C CYS A 269 19.23 1.53 -8.40
N ALA A 270 18.12 0.90 -8.70
CA ALA A 270 17.50 -0.10 -7.81
C ALA A 270 18.40 -1.36 -7.67
N PRO A 271 18.27 -2.13 -6.55
CA PRO A 271 19.05 -3.35 -6.34
C PRO A 271 18.89 -4.34 -7.50
N ARG A 272 19.99 -4.81 -8.09
CA ARG A 272 19.95 -5.65 -9.29
C ARG A 272 19.54 -7.10 -9.02
N THR A 273 20.01 -7.68 -7.91
CA THR A 273 19.66 -9.07 -7.54
C THR A 273 18.16 -9.36 -7.61
N PRO A 274 17.26 -8.58 -6.95
CA PRO A 274 15.82 -8.84 -7.07
C PRO A 274 15.26 -8.52 -8.46
N GLN A 275 15.84 -7.61 -9.23
CA GLN A 275 15.42 -7.35 -10.62
C GLN A 275 15.66 -8.59 -11.49
N ILE A 276 16.86 -9.13 -11.46
CA ILE A 276 17.24 -10.35 -12.21
C ILE A 276 16.34 -11.52 -11.81
N ALA A 277 16.14 -11.71 -10.50
CA ALA A 277 15.36 -12.84 -9.99
C ALA A 277 13.87 -12.75 -10.37
N VAL A 278 13.24 -11.57 -10.28
CA VAL A 278 11.80 -11.43 -10.51
C VAL A 278 11.41 -11.47 -11.98
N THR A 279 12.32 -11.10 -12.88
CA THR A 279 12.04 -11.01 -14.32
C THR A 279 11.39 -12.29 -14.88
N PRO A 280 11.96 -13.48 -14.77
CA PRO A 280 11.31 -14.71 -15.24
C PRO A 280 10.07 -15.08 -14.40
N MET A 281 10.00 -14.65 -13.13
CA MET A 281 8.93 -15.01 -12.21
C MET A 281 7.62 -14.26 -12.50
N LEU A 282 7.65 -13.17 -13.26
CA LEU A 282 6.44 -12.45 -13.68
C LEU A 282 5.45 -13.36 -14.41
N ALA A 283 5.95 -14.23 -15.27
CA ALA A 283 5.14 -15.19 -16.01
C ALA A 283 5.00 -16.53 -15.27
N SER A 284 6.12 -17.11 -14.78
CA SER A 284 6.13 -18.47 -14.25
C SER A 284 5.31 -18.62 -12.96
N LEU A 285 5.22 -17.58 -12.12
CA LEU A 285 4.48 -17.63 -10.86
C LEU A 285 3.03 -17.13 -10.95
N ALA A 286 2.44 -17.02 -12.15
CA ALA A 286 1.07 -16.56 -12.30
C ALA A 286 0.06 -17.44 -11.53
N GLY A 287 0.18 -18.78 -11.64
CA GLY A 287 -0.67 -19.72 -10.90
C GLY A 287 -0.52 -19.61 -9.39
N TRP A 288 0.71 -19.51 -8.89
CA TRP A 288 0.98 -19.35 -7.46
C TRP A 288 0.45 -18.01 -6.91
N ARG A 289 0.54 -16.93 -7.68
CA ARG A 289 -0.05 -15.62 -7.29
C ARG A 289 -1.57 -15.73 -7.20
N GLU A 290 -2.21 -16.42 -8.14
CA GLU A 290 -3.66 -16.66 -8.12
C GLU A 290 -4.08 -17.49 -6.89
N GLU A 291 -3.37 -18.56 -6.55
CA GLU A 291 -3.62 -19.35 -5.33
C GLU A 291 -3.53 -18.46 -4.07
N ASN A 292 -2.56 -17.55 -4.02
CA ASN A 292 -2.41 -16.63 -2.91
C ASN A 292 -3.51 -15.56 -2.88
N ARG A 293 -3.95 -15.06 -4.05
CA ARG A 293 -5.11 -14.18 -4.14
C ARG A 293 -6.34 -14.84 -3.52
N GLN A 294 -6.64 -16.09 -3.92
CA GLN A 294 -7.76 -16.86 -3.36
C GLN A 294 -7.62 -17.09 -1.86
N ARG A 295 -6.42 -17.39 -1.39
CA ARG A 295 -6.13 -17.55 0.05
C ARG A 295 -6.43 -16.27 0.83
N ILE A 296 -6.03 -15.11 0.31
CA ILE A 296 -6.29 -13.82 0.94
C ILE A 296 -7.77 -13.46 0.88
N ALA A 297 -8.45 -13.69 -0.25
CA ALA A 297 -9.89 -13.49 -0.37
C ALA A 297 -10.68 -14.33 0.65
N ALA A 298 -10.31 -15.61 0.82
CA ALA A 298 -10.92 -16.48 1.82
C ALA A 298 -10.67 -16.02 3.28
N ARG A 299 -9.50 -15.41 3.56
CA ARG A 299 -9.21 -14.81 4.88
C ARG A 299 -10.03 -13.54 5.09
N SER A 300 -10.21 -12.72 4.06
CA SER A 300 -11.05 -11.53 4.11
C SER A 300 -12.50 -11.88 4.43
N THR A 301 -13.07 -12.88 3.74
CA THR A 301 -14.41 -13.37 4.02
C THR A 301 -14.54 -13.88 5.46
N LEU A 302 -13.61 -14.74 5.91
CA LEU A 302 -13.62 -15.25 7.28
C LEU A 302 -13.50 -14.13 8.32
N PHE A 303 -12.64 -13.12 8.07
CA PHE A 303 -12.51 -11.98 8.96
C PHE A 303 -13.82 -11.18 9.05
N SER A 304 -14.50 -10.97 7.92
CA SER A 304 -15.81 -10.31 7.89
C SER A 304 -16.86 -11.08 8.69
N ASP A 305 -16.94 -12.41 8.51
CA ASP A 305 -17.87 -13.27 9.24
C ASP A 305 -17.61 -13.22 10.76
N VAL A 306 -16.34 -13.26 11.16
CA VAL A 306 -15.93 -13.15 12.57
C VAL A 306 -16.32 -11.80 13.16
N MET A 307 -16.03 -10.71 12.46
CA MET A 307 -16.35 -9.36 12.95
C MET A 307 -17.86 -9.13 13.04
N ALA A 308 -18.65 -9.67 12.10
CA ALA A 308 -20.10 -9.58 12.13
C ALA A 308 -20.75 -10.30 13.35
N GLY A 309 -20.03 -11.26 13.94
CA GLY A 309 -20.45 -11.97 15.14
C GLY A 309 -20.04 -11.32 16.47
N LEU A 310 -19.34 -10.19 16.44
CA LEU A 310 -18.82 -9.51 17.65
C LEU A 310 -19.67 -8.30 18.01
N ASP A 311 -20.35 -8.36 19.16
CA ASP A 311 -21.19 -7.27 19.64
C ASP A 311 -20.40 -5.97 19.83
N GLY A 312 -20.91 -4.88 19.25
CA GLY A 312 -20.32 -3.54 19.35
C GLY A 312 -19.11 -3.27 18.47
N TRP A 313 -18.50 -4.29 17.85
CA TRP A 313 -17.45 -4.10 16.85
C TRP A 313 -18.09 -3.92 15.47
N GLU A 314 -17.67 -2.93 14.72
CA GLU A 314 -18.22 -2.64 13.40
C GLU A 314 -17.11 -2.66 12.34
N LEU A 315 -17.21 -3.61 11.40
CA LEU A 315 -16.33 -3.64 10.22
C LEU A 315 -16.84 -2.63 9.20
N LEU A 316 -16.07 -1.56 8.94
CA LEU A 316 -16.44 -0.51 8.00
C LEU A 316 -16.08 -0.87 6.55
N SER A 317 -14.94 -1.51 6.37
CA SER A 317 -14.45 -1.96 5.08
C SER A 317 -13.41 -3.06 5.24
N THR A 318 -13.27 -3.88 4.21
CA THR A 318 -12.26 -4.93 4.13
C THR A 318 -11.88 -5.21 2.69
N GLY A 319 -10.64 -5.63 2.49
CA GLY A 319 -10.12 -6.05 1.20
C GLY A 319 -8.61 -6.16 1.22
N ALA A 320 -8.07 -6.82 0.23
CA ALA A 320 -6.66 -7.15 0.17
C ALA A 320 -6.15 -7.71 1.51
N TYR A 321 -5.36 -6.93 2.25
CA TYR A 321 -4.72 -7.36 3.50
C TYR A 321 -5.41 -6.88 4.76
N PHE A 322 -6.43 -6.00 4.67
CA PHE A 322 -6.89 -5.19 5.79
C PHE A 322 -8.38 -5.28 6.06
N GLY A 323 -8.73 -5.20 7.35
CA GLY A 323 -10.05 -4.79 7.83
C GLY A 323 -9.92 -3.53 8.67
N TYR A 324 -10.81 -2.57 8.44
CA TYR A 324 -10.89 -1.32 9.18
C TYR A 324 -12.12 -1.36 10.08
N VAL A 325 -11.89 -1.33 11.38
CA VAL A 325 -12.90 -1.71 12.38
C VAL A 325 -13.09 -0.59 13.38
N ARG A 326 -14.35 -0.20 13.63
CA ARG A 326 -14.72 0.62 14.79
C ARG A 326 -14.79 -0.25 16.03
N HIS A 327 -14.11 0.16 17.11
CA HIS A 327 -14.15 -0.53 18.39
C HIS A 327 -15.34 -0.09 19.25
N PRO A 328 -15.84 -0.93 20.20
CA PRO A 328 -17.03 -0.63 21.02
C PRO A 328 -16.79 0.34 22.17
N PHE A 329 -15.54 0.74 22.44
CA PHE A 329 -15.16 1.52 23.63
C PHE A 329 -15.28 3.02 23.38
N GLY A 330 -16.50 3.52 23.21
CA GLY A 330 -16.76 4.95 22.91
C GLY A 330 -16.08 5.91 23.88
N GLY A 331 -15.46 6.96 23.34
CA GLY A 331 -14.72 7.95 24.11
C GLY A 331 -13.30 7.54 24.52
N THR A 332 -12.87 6.30 24.19
CA THR A 332 -11.49 5.82 24.40
C THR A 332 -10.73 5.89 23.08
N ALA A 333 -9.60 6.58 23.03
CA ALA A 333 -8.83 6.69 21.81
C ALA A 333 -8.27 5.32 21.37
N SER A 334 -8.27 5.05 20.07
CA SER A 334 -7.82 3.78 19.47
C SER A 334 -6.41 3.35 19.89
N ILE A 335 -5.53 4.30 20.22
CA ILE A 335 -4.19 3.97 20.71
C ILE A 335 -4.25 3.29 22.10
N GLU A 336 -5.15 3.71 22.98
CA GLU A 336 -5.30 3.09 24.28
C GLU A 336 -6.02 1.74 24.18
N VAL A 337 -6.99 1.62 23.28
CA VAL A 337 -7.65 0.35 22.96
C VAL A 337 -6.63 -0.65 22.39
N ALA A 338 -5.79 -0.24 21.43
CA ALA A 338 -4.77 -1.11 20.84
C ALA A 338 -3.71 -1.57 21.86
N LYS A 339 -3.29 -0.69 22.78
CA LYS A 339 -2.40 -1.07 23.89
C LYS A 339 -3.06 -2.08 24.82
N ARG A 340 -4.33 -1.87 25.14
CA ARG A 340 -5.11 -2.80 25.96
C ARG A 340 -5.26 -4.15 25.28
N MET A 341 -5.58 -4.17 23.98
CA MET A 341 -5.61 -5.39 23.16
C MET A 341 -4.28 -6.14 23.17
N ALA A 342 -3.17 -5.41 23.00
CA ALA A 342 -1.85 -6.00 23.04
C ALA A 342 -1.60 -6.68 24.39
N ARG A 343 -1.86 -5.99 25.52
CA ARG A 343 -1.57 -6.45 26.89
C ARG A 343 -2.50 -7.57 27.35
N GLU A 344 -3.82 -7.46 27.11
CA GLU A 344 -4.83 -8.31 27.71
C GLU A 344 -5.28 -9.45 26.77
N ALA A 345 -5.47 -9.14 25.50
CA ALA A 345 -5.91 -10.11 24.49
C ALA A 345 -4.74 -10.76 23.73
N GLY A 346 -3.54 -10.17 23.77
CA GLY A 346 -2.40 -10.61 22.97
C GLY A 346 -2.62 -10.42 21.46
N VAL A 347 -3.30 -9.34 21.07
CA VAL A 347 -3.56 -8.99 19.66
C VAL A 347 -2.96 -7.63 19.35
N LEU A 348 -2.04 -7.58 18.38
CA LEU A 348 -1.46 -6.34 17.88
C LEU A 348 -2.24 -5.86 16.66
N THR A 349 -2.69 -4.60 16.69
CA THR A 349 -3.33 -3.89 15.58
C THR A 349 -2.74 -2.49 15.46
N ILE A 350 -2.93 -1.81 14.34
CA ILE A 350 -2.53 -0.40 14.22
C ILE A 350 -3.72 0.48 14.60
N PRO A 351 -3.56 1.40 15.59
CA PRO A 351 -4.59 2.38 15.93
C PRO A 351 -4.90 3.31 14.75
N GLY A 352 -6.16 3.67 14.61
CA GLY A 352 -6.63 4.60 13.57
C GLY A 352 -5.95 5.97 13.63
N THR A 353 -5.61 6.45 14.83
CA THR A 353 -4.88 7.71 15.05
C THR A 353 -3.57 7.84 14.29
N PHE A 354 -2.98 6.75 13.80
CA PHE A 354 -1.81 6.78 12.93
C PHE A 354 -2.14 7.00 11.44
N PHE A 355 -3.42 7.05 11.08
CA PHE A 355 -3.87 7.21 9.69
C PHE A 355 -4.57 8.56 9.44
N GLY A 356 -4.40 9.50 10.36
CA GLY A 356 -4.92 10.87 10.28
C GLY A 356 -5.88 11.23 11.40
N ASP A 357 -6.24 12.50 11.44
CA ASP A 357 -7.20 13.04 12.41
C ASP A 357 -8.61 12.50 12.19
N GLY A 358 -9.41 12.38 13.24
CA GLY A 358 -10.77 11.84 13.18
C GLY A 358 -10.82 10.31 13.09
N GLN A 359 -9.70 9.63 13.34
CA GLN A 359 -9.60 8.18 13.28
C GLN A 359 -9.46 7.54 14.67
N GLU A 360 -9.87 8.24 15.73
CA GLU A 360 -9.70 7.83 17.13
C GLU A 360 -10.52 6.60 17.50
N ASP A 361 -11.63 6.32 16.78
CA ASP A 361 -12.52 5.21 17.06
C ASP A 361 -12.18 3.92 16.30
N PHE A 362 -11.11 3.93 15.47
CA PHE A 362 -10.86 2.87 14.51
C PHE A 362 -9.55 2.13 14.77
N LEU A 363 -9.52 0.88 14.30
CA LEU A 363 -8.35 -0.01 14.32
C LEU A 363 -8.17 -0.66 12.95
N ARG A 364 -6.92 -0.75 12.47
CA ARG A 364 -6.58 -1.54 11.29
C ARG A 364 -6.11 -2.93 11.70
N PHE A 365 -6.79 -3.95 11.24
CA PHE A 365 -6.37 -5.35 11.33
C PHE A 365 -5.73 -5.78 10.01
N ALA A 366 -4.47 -6.19 10.04
CA ALA A 366 -3.80 -6.79 8.89
C ALA A 366 -3.94 -8.31 8.97
N PHE A 367 -5.05 -8.85 8.50
CA PHE A 367 -5.37 -10.28 8.62
C PHE A 367 -4.62 -11.19 7.64
N ALA A 368 -3.97 -10.62 6.63
CA ALA A 368 -3.32 -11.40 5.57
C ALA A 368 -2.19 -12.31 6.07
N ASN A 369 -1.53 -11.97 7.19
CA ASN A 369 -0.49 -12.79 7.80
C ASN A 369 -1.02 -13.81 8.83
N ALA A 370 -2.31 -13.76 9.18
CA ALA A 370 -2.92 -14.67 10.13
C ALA A 370 -3.49 -15.92 9.45
N GLY A 371 -3.29 -17.08 10.07
CA GLY A 371 -3.94 -18.33 9.64
C GLY A 371 -5.46 -18.30 9.89
N ARG A 372 -6.21 -19.19 9.22
CA ARG A 372 -7.66 -19.29 9.39
C ARG A 372 -8.05 -19.52 10.85
N ASP A 373 -7.36 -20.42 11.55
CA ASP A 373 -7.64 -20.74 12.96
C ASP A 373 -7.39 -19.53 13.88
N VAL A 374 -6.37 -18.73 13.56
CA VAL A 374 -6.05 -17.49 14.29
C VAL A 374 -7.18 -16.45 14.11
N ILE A 375 -7.66 -16.28 12.87
CA ILE A 375 -8.78 -15.37 12.59
C ILE A 375 -10.05 -15.85 13.28
N ALA A 376 -10.37 -17.15 13.20
CA ALA A 376 -11.54 -17.74 13.84
C ALA A 376 -11.50 -17.64 15.37
N GLY A 377 -10.31 -17.60 15.98
CA GLY A 377 -10.10 -17.45 17.43
C GLY A 377 -10.15 -16.02 17.95
N LEU A 378 -10.30 -15.00 17.09
CA LEU A 378 -10.36 -13.60 17.52
C LEU A 378 -11.49 -13.29 18.54
N PRO A 379 -12.70 -13.87 18.42
CA PRO A 379 -13.77 -13.61 19.40
C PRO A 379 -13.35 -13.93 20.84
N GLU A 380 -12.72 -15.07 21.08
CA GLU A 380 -12.24 -15.47 22.41
C GLU A 380 -11.17 -14.50 22.95
N ARG A 381 -10.34 -13.96 22.04
CA ARG A 381 -9.31 -12.98 22.39
C ARG A 381 -9.91 -11.62 22.74
N LEU A 382 -10.89 -11.16 21.95
CA LEU A 382 -11.47 -9.83 22.12
C LEU A 382 -12.47 -9.77 23.29
N ALA A 383 -13.14 -10.88 23.64
CA ALA A 383 -14.07 -10.97 24.77
C ALA A 383 -13.44 -10.61 26.13
N VAL A 384 -12.12 -10.73 26.29
CA VAL A 384 -11.45 -10.35 27.57
C VAL A 384 -11.40 -8.83 27.77
N LEU A 385 -11.74 -8.05 26.74
CA LEU A 385 -11.77 -6.59 26.81
C LEU A 385 -13.11 -6.04 27.35
N ASP A 386 -14.13 -6.87 27.48
CA ASP A 386 -15.47 -6.48 27.92
C ASP A 386 -15.61 -6.48 29.47
N GLY A 387 -14.53 -6.90 30.19
CA GLY A 387 -14.50 -7.12 31.63
C GLY A 387 -13.87 -5.97 32.46
#